data_bc52d93b016a51be6f7553a2029b88e1
#
_entry.id   bc52d93b016a51be6f7553a2029b88e1
#
_cell.length_a   1.000
_cell.length_b   1.000
_cell.length_c   1.000
_cell.angle_alpha   90.00
_cell.angle_beta   90.00
_cell.angle_gamma   90.00
#
_symmetry.space_group_name_H-M   'P 1'
#
loop_
_entity.id
_entity.type
_entity.pdbx_description
1 polymer ?
#
loop_
_entity_poly.entity_id
_entity_poly.type
_entity_poly.pdbx_seq_one_letter_code
_entity_poly.pdbx_strand_id
1 'polypeptide(L)'
;LARLRLRPNAGLISAQVNRRRAQYGPNRLSEAPPRSAWRVFFGQFKSILILILIGAAILSALIGNLKDATVILAVVVINAAVGFYQEYRAERSLAALKEMLPVKTHVRREGEKHAIAADELVPGDVVLLEAGDRVPADGRLFLAAGLEVDESALTGESHPVAKHISALPDPLAALGDRVNMTYMNTLLTRGRAELVVTATGAQSEMGRVSQELALAAEAPTPLQIQLDRLGKRLGAIALTLVGLLSFLELLRGTDLAHIVGKSVVAAKRHR
;
A
#
# COMPACT_ATOMS: atom_id res chain seq x y z
N LEU A 1 -18.80 28.24 -0.10
CA LEU A 1 -18.18 29.16 0.90
C LEU A 1 -19.12 29.43 2.08
N ALA A 2 -20.42 29.71 1.85
CA ALA A 2 -21.39 29.98 2.91
C ALA A 2 -21.51 28.83 3.94
N ARG A 3 -21.48 27.56 3.52
CA ARG A 3 -21.53 26.40 4.42
C ARG A 3 -20.33 26.31 5.36
N LEU A 4 -19.16 26.79 4.95
CA LEU A 4 -17.92 26.74 5.74
C LEU A 4 -17.74 27.99 6.61
N ARG A 5 -18.62 29.00 6.53
CA ARG A 5 -18.55 30.30 7.23
C ARG A 5 -17.17 30.96 7.14
N LEU A 6 -16.59 30.97 5.95
CA LEU A 6 -15.23 31.46 5.73
C LEU A 6 -15.18 32.87 5.21
N ARG A 7 -14.16 33.62 5.66
CA ARG A 7 -13.71 34.89 5.07
C ARG A 7 -12.45 34.62 4.27
N PRO A 8 -12.50 34.53 2.91
CA PRO A 8 -11.35 34.17 2.09
C PRO A 8 -10.10 35.01 2.34
N ASN A 9 -10.29 36.29 2.66
CA ASN A 9 -9.17 37.20 2.92
C ASN A 9 -8.50 37.00 4.30
N ALA A 10 -9.21 36.45 5.27
CA ALA A 10 -8.66 36.20 6.60
C ALA A 10 -8.17 34.76 6.82
N GLY A 11 -8.77 33.80 6.10
CA GLY A 11 -8.51 32.39 6.35
C GLY A 11 -9.06 31.89 7.69
N LEU A 12 -8.57 30.75 8.15
CA LEU A 12 -8.91 30.15 9.43
C LEU A 12 -8.05 30.72 10.55
N ILE A 13 -8.62 30.81 11.76
CA ILE A 13 -7.87 31.07 12.99
C ILE A 13 -7.35 29.76 13.60
N SER A 14 -6.27 29.82 14.37
CA SER A 14 -5.58 28.67 14.96
C SER A 14 -6.53 27.74 15.76
N ALA A 15 -7.48 28.30 16.50
CA ALA A 15 -8.48 27.51 17.23
C ALA A 15 -9.39 26.68 16.32
N GLN A 16 -9.76 27.23 15.14
CA GLN A 16 -10.57 26.52 14.15
C GLN A 16 -9.75 25.42 13.45
N VAL A 17 -8.48 25.67 13.15
CA VAL A 17 -7.56 24.67 12.58
C VAL A 17 -7.45 23.47 13.51
N ASN A 18 -7.17 23.67 14.78
CA ASN A 18 -7.02 22.60 15.77
C ASN A 18 -8.31 21.77 15.91
N ARG A 19 -9.47 22.43 15.97
CA ARG A 19 -10.77 21.75 16.03
C ARG A 19 -11.01 20.90 14.77
N ARG A 20 -10.73 21.43 13.58
CA ARG A 20 -10.93 20.73 12.30
C ARG A 20 -9.93 19.60 12.14
N ARG A 21 -8.68 19.77 12.56
CA ARG A 21 -7.68 18.71 12.57
C ARG A 21 -8.09 17.52 13.45
N ALA A 22 -8.70 17.79 14.61
CA ALA A 22 -9.25 16.74 15.47
C ALA A 22 -10.46 16.03 14.83
N GLN A 23 -11.26 16.74 14.04
CA GLN A 23 -12.47 16.22 13.39
C GLN A 23 -12.17 15.44 12.11
N TYR A 24 -11.29 15.93 11.25
CA TYR A 24 -11.05 15.39 9.89
C TYR A 24 -9.76 14.58 9.80
N GLY A 25 -8.88 14.67 10.79
CA GLY A 25 -7.56 14.03 10.76
C GLY A 25 -6.55 14.75 9.85
N PRO A 26 -5.36 14.14 9.64
CA PRO A 26 -4.34 14.68 8.76
C PRO A 26 -4.72 14.51 7.28
N ASN A 27 -4.26 15.44 6.43
CA ASN A 27 -4.44 15.36 4.98
C ASN A 27 -3.44 14.37 4.36
N ARG A 28 -3.67 13.08 4.59
CA ARG A 28 -2.87 11.98 4.03
C ARG A 28 -3.78 11.00 3.31
N LEU A 29 -3.32 10.52 2.16
CA LEU A 29 -3.99 9.38 1.53
C LEU A 29 -3.90 8.18 2.45
N SER A 30 -4.95 7.38 2.49
CA SER A 30 -4.97 6.16 3.30
C SER A 30 -3.97 5.18 2.70
N GLU A 31 -2.74 5.20 3.22
CA GLU A 31 -1.78 4.14 2.94
C GLU A 31 -2.17 2.92 3.77
N ALA A 32 -1.99 1.73 3.19
CA ALA A 32 -2.10 0.51 3.98
C ALA A 32 -1.13 0.60 5.17
N PRO A 33 -1.60 0.36 6.41
CA PRO A 33 -0.72 0.44 7.57
C PRO A 33 0.49 -0.47 7.37
N PRO A 34 1.69 -0.04 7.81
CA PRO A 34 2.89 -0.87 7.69
C PRO A 34 2.60 -2.24 8.31
N ARG A 35 3.02 -3.29 7.62
CA ARG A 35 2.80 -4.66 8.08
C ARG A 35 3.43 -4.83 9.45
N SER A 36 2.64 -5.29 10.43
CA SER A 36 3.17 -5.61 11.76
C SER A 36 4.32 -6.61 11.63
N ALA A 37 5.43 -6.40 12.38
CA ALA A 37 6.58 -7.30 12.40
C ALA A 37 6.17 -8.77 12.64
N TRP A 38 5.17 -9.01 13.49
CA TRP A 38 4.60 -10.35 13.70
C TRP A 38 3.93 -10.92 12.46
N ARG A 39 3.24 -10.11 11.66
CA ARG A 39 2.61 -10.56 10.42
C ARG A 39 3.65 -10.93 9.37
N VAL A 40 4.75 -10.16 9.27
CA VAL A 40 5.89 -10.45 8.41
C VAL A 40 6.55 -11.76 8.86
N PHE A 41 6.80 -11.93 10.16
CA PHE A 41 7.41 -13.15 10.70
C PHE A 41 6.55 -14.40 10.45
N PHE A 42 5.27 -14.38 10.80
CA PHE A 42 4.38 -15.52 10.54
C PHE A 42 4.10 -15.74 9.04
N GLY A 43 4.25 -14.69 8.24
CA GLY A 43 4.19 -14.80 6.78
C GLY A 43 5.23 -15.75 6.21
N GLN A 44 6.42 -15.82 6.81
CA GLN A 44 7.49 -16.72 6.39
C GLN A 44 7.08 -18.20 6.44
N PHE A 45 6.21 -18.57 7.38
CA PHE A 45 5.73 -19.95 7.55
C PHE A 45 4.59 -20.35 6.60
N LYS A 46 4.05 -19.41 5.81
CA LYS A 46 3.00 -19.72 4.83
C LYS A 46 3.52 -20.35 3.53
N SER A 47 4.84 -20.36 3.32
CA SER A 47 5.44 -21.02 2.16
C SER A 47 5.18 -22.52 2.22
N ILE A 48 4.68 -23.09 1.10
CA ILE A 48 4.41 -24.53 0.99
C ILE A 48 5.67 -25.36 1.22
N LEU A 49 6.84 -24.83 0.82
CA LEU A 49 8.13 -25.48 1.06
C LEU A 49 8.45 -25.61 2.55
N ILE A 50 8.22 -24.55 3.33
CA ILE A 50 8.44 -24.55 4.79
C ILE A 50 7.44 -25.48 5.47
N LEU A 51 6.18 -25.52 5.03
CA LEU A 51 5.19 -26.46 5.55
C LEU A 51 5.59 -27.92 5.30
N ILE A 52 6.11 -28.23 4.11
CA ILE A 52 6.64 -29.57 3.79
C ILE A 52 7.84 -29.91 4.69
N LEU A 53 8.76 -28.98 4.91
CA LEU A 53 9.92 -29.20 5.80
C LEU A 53 9.48 -29.41 7.25
N ILE A 54 8.52 -28.64 7.74
CA ILE A 54 7.93 -28.86 9.08
C ILE A 54 7.27 -30.24 9.17
N GLY A 55 6.50 -30.62 8.15
CA GLY A 55 5.91 -31.97 8.08
C GLY A 55 6.97 -33.07 8.10
N ALA A 56 8.07 -32.90 7.34
CA ALA A 56 9.18 -33.85 7.34
C ALA A 56 9.91 -33.90 8.71
N ALA A 57 10.08 -32.78 9.40
CA ALA A 57 10.66 -32.74 10.72
C ALA A 57 9.81 -33.48 11.76
N ILE A 58 8.48 -33.28 11.72
CA ILE A 58 7.53 -33.97 12.59
C ILE A 58 7.58 -35.48 12.33
N LEU A 59 7.54 -35.88 11.07
CA LEU A 59 7.60 -37.31 10.69
C LEU A 59 8.91 -37.94 11.14
N SER A 60 10.05 -37.28 10.94
CA SER A 60 11.36 -37.74 11.39
C SER A 60 11.41 -37.94 12.91
N ALA A 61 10.80 -37.00 13.67
CA ALA A 61 10.72 -37.11 15.13
C ALA A 61 9.83 -38.30 15.58
N LEU A 62 8.71 -38.56 14.90
CA LEU A 62 7.79 -39.67 15.21
C LEU A 62 8.44 -41.04 14.97
N ILE A 63 9.38 -41.12 14.00
CA ILE A 63 10.13 -42.34 13.69
C ILE A 63 11.32 -42.54 14.66
N GLY A 64 11.53 -41.60 15.59
CA GLY A 64 12.62 -41.66 16.58
C GLY A 64 13.93 -41.06 16.11
N ASN A 65 13.98 -40.45 14.90
CA ASN A 65 15.20 -39.81 14.38
C ASN A 65 15.25 -38.34 14.77
N LEU A 66 15.45 -38.05 16.04
CA LEU A 66 15.47 -36.70 16.61
C LEU A 66 16.61 -35.84 16.03
N LYS A 67 17.73 -36.45 15.62
CA LYS A 67 18.86 -35.71 15.04
C LYS A 67 18.48 -35.05 13.73
N ASP A 68 17.84 -35.78 12.81
CA ASP A 68 17.41 -35.24 11.52
C ASP A 68 16.28 -34.23 11.69
N ALA A 69 15.32 -34.50 12.58
CA ALA A 69 14.26 -33.56 12.92
C ALA A 69 14.81 -32.20 13.41
N THR A 70 15.81 -32.24 14.30
CA THR A 70 16.45 -31.04 14.83
C THR A 70 17.18 -30.25 13.75
N VAL A 71 17.90 -30.93 12.84
CA VAL A 71 18.60 -30.28 11.72
C VAL A 71 17.61 -29.59 10.77
N ILE A 72 16.52 -30.28 10.40
CA ILE A 72 15.49 -29.70 9.53
C ILE A 72 14.86 -28.48 10.21
N LEU A 73 14.51 -28.57 11.49
CA LEU A 73 13.91 -27.47 12.24
C LEU A 73 14.87 -26.28 12.35
N ALA A 74 16.16 -26.52 12.59
CA ALA A 74 17.18 -25.46 12.63
C ALA A 74 17.28 -24.72 11.27
N VAL A 75 17.24 -25.44 10.16
CA VAL A 75 17.23 -24.84 8.82
C VAL A 75 15.97 -23.98 8.60
N VAL A 76 14.80 -24.48 9.01
CA VAL A 76 13.53 -23.72 8.92
C VAL A 76 13.61 -22.42 9.73
N VAL A 77 14.11 -22.48 10.97
CA VAL A 77 14.24 -21.31 11.84
C VAL A 77 15.24 -20.30 11.27
N ILE A 78 16.40 -20.76 10.80
CA ILE A 78 17.40 -19.87 10.18
C ILE A 78 16.82 -19.19 8.93
N ASN A 79 16.15 -19.95 8.07
CA ASN A 79 15.54 -19.41 6.86
C ASN A 79 14.45 -18.37 7.18
N ALA A 80 13.59 -18.66 8.15
CA ALA A 80 12.57 -17.73 8.61
C ALA A 80 13.17 -16.45 9.22
N ALA A 81 14.27 -16.57 9.98
CA ALA A 81 14.96 -15.42 10.57
C ALA A 81 15.61 -14.53 9.49
N VAL A 82 16.28 -15.13 8.49
CA VAL A 82 16.88 -14.41 7.37
C VAL A 82 15.81 -13.73 6.52
N GLY A 83 14.75 -14.44 6.16
CA GLY A 83 13.63 -13.88 5.39
C GLY A 83 12.95 -12.71 6.11
N PHE A 84 12.69 -12.88 7.41
CA PHE A 84 12.14 -11.81 8.25
C PHE A 84 13.05 -10.58 8.27
N TYR A 85 14.36 -10.77 8.49
CA TYR A 85 15.32 -9.65 8.53
C TYR A 85 15.39 -8.89 7.21
N GLN A 86 15.42 -9.59 6.08
CA GLN A 86 15.46 -8.98 4.74
C GLN A 86 14.18 -8.18 4.45
N GLU A 87 13.00 -8.77 4.69
CA GLU A 87 11.71 -8.11 4.43
C GLU A 87 11.49 -6.91 5.35
N TYR A 88 11.78 -7.07 6.64
CA TYR A 88 11.65 -5.99 7.63
C TYR A 88 12.57 -4.81 7.32
N ARG A 89 13.81 -5.08 6.91
CA ARG A 89 14.76 -4.03 6.52
C ARG A 89 14.30 -3.29 5.25
N ALA A 90 13.78 -4.00 4.26
CA ALA A 90 13.27 -3.41 3.02
C ALA A 90 12.06 -2.47 3.31
N GLU A 91 11.09 -2.91 4.11
CA GLU A 91 9.94 -2.09 4.49
C GLU A 91 10.36 -0.82 5.24
N ARG A 92 11.30 -0.94 6.18
CA ARG A 92 11.79 0.20 6.97
C ARG A 92 12.53 1.23 6.10
N SER A 93 13.32 0.78 5.12
CA SER A 93 14.02 1.67 4.19
C SER A 93 13.04 2.45 3.31
N LEU A 94 11.97 1.82 2.84
CA LEU A 94 10.91 2.47 2.07
C LEU A 94 10.14 3.50 2.91
N ALA A 95 9.83 3.18 4.16
CA ALA A 95 9.15 4.10 5.08
C ALA A 95 10.00 5.36 5.34
N ALA A 96 11.31 5.20 5.58
CA ALA A 96 12.24 6.32 5.80
C ALA A 96 12.35 7.24 4.57
N LEU A 97 12.35 6.69 3.35
CA LEU A 97 12.36 7.50 2.12
C LEU A 97 11.09 8.35 1.97
N LYS A 98 9.94 7.83 2.36
CA LYS A 98 8.66 8.56 2.31
C LYS A 98 8.62 9.75 3.28
N GLU A 99 9.24 9.63 4.45
CA GLU A 99 9.30 10.71 5.45
C GLU A 99 10.23 11.86 5.05
N MET A 100 11.18 11.65 4.15
CA MET A 100 12.21 12.64 3.80
C MET A 100 11.72 13.82 2.95
N LEU A 101 10.54 13.77 2.35
CA LEU A 101 10.03 14.80 1.44
C LEU A 101 8.63 15.30 1.83
N PRO A 102 8.49 16.09 2.92
CA PRO A 102 7.21 16.72 3.21
C PRO A 102 6.89 17.73 2.10
N VAL A 103 5.79 17.50 1.40
CA VAL A 103 5.24 18.46 0.44
C VAL A 103 4.79 19.70 1.21
N LYS A 104 5.43 20.83 0.97
CA LYS A 104 5.04 22.13 1.56
C LYS A 104 4.01 22.81 0.68
N THR A 105 3.10 23.55 1.28
CA THR A 105 2.10 24.37 0.60
C THR A 105 1.94 25.72 1.31
N HIS A 106 1.46 26.70 0.58
CA HIS A 106 1.20 28.01 1.13
C HIS A 106 -0.28 28.16 1.46
N VAL A 107 -0.56 28.61 2.67
CA VAL A 107 -1.93 28.85 3.14
C VAL A 107 -2.06 30.27 3.66
N ARG A 108 -3.27 30.80 3.61
CA ARG A 108 -3.63 32.04 4.32
C ARG A 108 -4.40 31.67 5.58
N ARG A 109 -3.81 31.98 6.74
CA ARG A 109 -4.43 31.84 8.06
C ARG A 109 -4.24 33.14 8.83
N GLU A 110 -5.26 33.57 9.57
CA GLU A 110 -5.22 34.83 10.35
C GLU A 110 -4.82 36.08 9.53
N GLY A 111 -5.12 36.06 8.21
CA GLY A 111 -4.78 37.13 7.28
C GLY A 111 -3.36 37.07 6.70
N GLU A 112 -2.51 36.19 7.19
CA GLU A 112 -1.12 36.07 6.77
C GLU A 112 -0.84 34.81 5.95
N LYS A 113 0.18 34.88 5.08
CA LYS A 113 0.66 33.74 4.28
C LYS A 113 1.65 32.91 5.10
N HIS A 114 1.35 31.64 5.30
CA HIS A 114 2.20 30.67 5.99
C HIS A 114 2.58 29.51 5.08
N ALA A 115 3.82 29.02 5.17
CA ALA A 115 4.23 27.77 4.57
C ALA A 115 4.05 26.65 5.59
N ILE A 116 3.21 25.69 5.27
CA ILE A 116 2.93 24.52 6.13
C ILE A 116 3.19 23.22 5.39
N ALA A 117 3.30 22.11 6.10
CA ALA A 117 3.27 20.80 5.50
C ALA A 117 1.86 20.50 4.95
N ALA A 118 1.79 19.89 3.75
CA ALA A 118 0.49 19.60 3.12
C ALA A 118 -0.41 18.70 3.96
N ASP A 119 0.17 17.85 4.82
CA ASP A 119 -0.57 16.97 5.73
C ASP A 119 -1.25 17.70 6.92
N GLU A 120 -0.90 18.99 7.14
CA GLU A 120 -1.53 19.85 8.15
C GLU A 120 -2.75 20.61 7.64
N LEU A 121 -3.08 20.45 6.34
CA LEU A 121 -4.27 21.06 5.75
C LEU A 121 -5.55 20.49 6.35
N VAL A 122 -6.51 21.40 6.54
CA VAL A 122 -7.86 21.04 7.00
C VAL A 122 -8.92 21.64 6.07
N PRO A 123 -10.11 21.01 5.95
CA PRO A 123 -11.20 21.60 5.20
C PRO A 123 -11.48 23.03 5.66
N GLY A 124 -11.52 23.98 4.71
CA GLY A 124 -11.69 25.41 4.96
C GLY A 124 -10.40 26.23 5.01
N ASP A 125 -9.23 25.63 4.91
CA ASP A 125 -8.00 26.38 4.66
C ASP A 125 -8.06 27.08 3.31
N VAL A 126 -7.44 28.24 3.24
CA VAL A 126 -7.23 28.97 1.99
C VAL A 126 -5.82 28.66 1.49
N VAL A 127 -5.74 27.95 0.37
CA VAL A 127 -4.46 27.56 -0.25
C VAL A 127 -4.15 28.50 -1.41
N LEU A 128 -2.89 28.92 -1.50
CA LEU A 128 -2.35 29.73 -2.59
C LEU A 128 -1.46 28.85 -3.46
N LEU A 129 -1.75 28.82 -4.77
CA LEU A 129 -1.05 27.97 -5.73
C LEU A 129 -0.56 28.78 -6.92
N GLU A 130 0.61 28.41 -7.43
CA GLU A 130 1.27 28.96 -8.62
C GLU A 130 1.62 27.85 -9.61
N ALA A 131 1.91 28.23 -10.86
CA ALA A 131 2.32 27.27 -11.89
C ALA A 131 3.53 26.44 -11.43
N GLY A 132 3.47 25.12 -11.59
CA GLY A 132 4.44 24.16 -11.08
C GLY A 132 4.06 23.54 -9.73
N ASP A 133 3.09 24.12 -9.01
CA ASP A 133 2.61 23.54 -7.75
C ASP A 133 1.70 22.34 -7.99
N ARG A 134 1.82 21.35 -7.10
CA ARG A 134 0.88 20.25 -7.03
C ARG A 134 -0.23 20.59 -6.04
N VAL A 135 -1.48 20.42 -6.44
CA VAL A 135 -2.66 20.66 -5.60
C VAL A 135 -2.62 19.73 -4.39
N PRO A 136 -2.59 20.26 -3.16
CA PRO A 136 -2.38 19.45 -1.96
C PRO A 136 -3.66 18.81 -1.40
N ALA A 137 -4.84 19.32 -1.78
CA ALA A 137 -6.16 18.85 -1.32
C ALA A 137 -7.24 19.30 -2.30
N ASP A 138 -8.40 18.67 -2.29
CA ASP A 138 -9.51 19.09 -3.12
C ASP A 138 -10.01 20.48 -2.68
N GLY A 139 -10.24 21.35 -3.62
CA GLY A 139 -10.65 22.72 -3.30
C GLY A 139 -11.53 23.39 -4.32
N ARG A 140 -12.35 24.32 -3.82
CA ARG A 140 -13.18 25.23 -4.61
C ARG A 140 -12.43 26.50 -4.89
N LEU A 141 -12.23 26.81 -6.16
CA LEU A 141 -11.58 28.03 -6.61
C LEU A 141 -12.43 29.27 -6.30
N PHE A 142 -11.81 30.31 -5.78
CA PHE A 142 -12.40 31.64 -5.66
C PHE A 142 -11.54 32.75 -6.28
N LEU A 143 -10.28 32.42 -6.65
CA LEU A 143 -9.43 33.22 -7.53
C LEU A 143 -8.77 32.27 -8.53
N ALA A 144 -8.82 32.62 -9.82
CA ALA A 144 -8.12 31.91 -10.88
C ALA A 144 -7.69 32.95 -11.93
N ALA A 145 -6.38 33.02 -12.21
CA ALA A 145 -5.80 33.95 -13.18
C ALA A 145 -5.01 33.17 -14.23
N GLY A 146 -5.60 32.97 -15.41
CA GLY A 146 -5.03 32.18 -16.50
C GLY A 146 -4.70 30.73 -16.09
N LEU A 147 -5.55 30.13 -15.26
CA LEU A 147 -5.30 28.84 -14.61
C LEU A 147 -5.56 27.68 -15.54
N GLU A 148 -4.55 26.84 -15.71
CA GLU A 148 -4.65 25.52 -16.37
C GLU A 148 -4.11 24.46 -15.43
N VAL A 149 -4.83 23.33 -15.35
CA VAL A 149 -4.51 22.22 -14.44
C VAL A 149 -4.49 20.91 -15.20
N ASP A 150 -3.44 20.13 -15.05
CA ASP A 150 -3.35 18.77 -15.53
C ASP A 150 -4.04 17.84 -14.52
N GLU A 151 -5.16 17.28 -14.95
CA GLU A 151 -5.99 16.35 -14.18
C GLU A 151 -5.91 14.91 -14.69
N SER A 152 -4.93 14.59 -15.54
CA SER A 152 -4.75 13.28 -16.19
C SER A 152 -4.74 12.11 -15.22
N ALA A 153 -4.21 12.31 -14.01
CA ALA A 153 -4.18 11.29 -12.96
C ALA A 153 -5.59 10.88 -12.46
N LEU A 154 -6.62 11.72 -12.68
CA LEU A 154 -8.00 11.47 -12.24
C LEU A 154 -8.95 11.20 -13.40
N THR A 155 -8.80 11.93 -14.51
CA THR A 155 -9.72 11.86 -15.65
C THR A 155 -9.19 10.96 -16.76
N GLY A 156 -7.89 10.71 -16.81
CA GLY A 156 -7.22 10.01 -17.91
C GLY A 156 -6.97 10.89 -19.15
N GLU A 157 -7.41 12.14 -19.15
CA GLU A 157 -7.24 13.08 -20.26
C GLU A 157 -5.87 13.78 -20.17
N SER A 158 -5.08 13.73 -21.24
CA SER A 158 -3.70 14.21 -21.26
C SER A 158 -3.57 15.74 -21.45
N HIS A 159 -4.66 16.45 -21.73
CA HIS A 159 -4.62 17.89 -21.94
C HIS A 159 -4.98 18.66 -20.67
N PRO A 160 -4.21 19.73 -20.33
CA PRO A 160 -4.57 20.60 -19.22
C PRO A 160 -5.93 21.25 -19.41
N VAL A 161 -6.71 21.31 -18.33
CA VAL A 161 -8.06 21.88 -18.31
C VAL A 161 -8.00 23.33 -17.82
N ALA A 162 -8.56 24.26 -18.60
CA ALA A 162 -8.71 25.64 -18.17
C ALA A 162 -9.73 25.75 -17.03
N LYS A 163 -9.36 26.38 -15.93
CA LYS A 163 -10.18 26.50 -14.73
C LYS A 163 -10.63 27.94 -14.50
N HIS A 164 -11.84 28.12 -13.99
CA HIS A 164 -12.40 29.42 -13.65
C HIS A 164 -13.34 29.36 -12.42
N ILE A 165 -13.67 30.52 -11.86
CA ILE A 165 -14.42 30.62 -10.60
C ILE A 165 -15.95 30.58 -10.74
N SER A 166 -16.47 30.57 -11.96
CA SER A 166 -17.92 30.63 -12.24
C SER A 166 -18.67 29.47 -11.58
N ALA A 167 -19.90 29.71 -11.21
CA ALA A 167 -20.78 28.65 -10.75
C ALA A 167 -21.10 27.69 -11.90
N LEU A 168 -21.15 26.40 -11.60
CA LEU A 168 -21.56 25.40 -12.57
C LEU A 168 -23.08 25.42 -12.70
N PRO A 169 -23.61 25.34 -13.94
CA PRO A 169 -25.05 25.25 -14.17
C PRO A 169 -25.65 23.93 -13.66
N ASP A 170 -24.86 22.83 -13.75
CA ASP A 170 -25.23 21.51 -13.25
C ASP A 170 -24.48 21.18 -11.96
N PRO A 171 -25.15 21.02 -10.81
CA PRO A 171 -24.54 20.60 -9.57
C PRO A 171 -24.07 19.13 -9.58
N LEU A 172 -24.51 18.31 -10.55
CA LEU A 172 -24.13 16.91 -10.73
C LEU A 172 -23.10 16.71 -11.86
N ALA A 173 -22.46 17.79 -12.34
CA ALA A 173 -21.44 17.73 -13.38
C ALA A 173 -20.40 16.65 -13.08
N ALA A 174 -19.98 15.93 -14.13
CA ALA A 174 -18.90 14.95 -14.04
C ALA A 174 -17.61 15.59 -13.51
N LEU A 175 -16.70 14.80 -12.97
CA LEU A 175 -15.49 15.30 -12.29
C LEU A 175 -14.67 16.22 -13.21
N GLY A 176 -14.41 15.81 -14.46
CA GLY A 176 -13.66 16.58 -15.46
C GLY A 176 -14.34 17.90 -15.87
N ASP A 177 -15.67 17.98 -15.79
CA ASP A 177 -16.45 19.16 -16.15
C ASP A 177 -16.52 20.19 -15.01
N ARG A 178 -16.02 19.86 -13.83
CA ARG A 178 -16.03 20.79 -12.68
C ARG A 178 -14.89 21.79 -12.78
N VAL A 179 -15.02 22.70 -13.74
CA VAL A 179 -14.00 23.73 -14.04
C VAL A 179 -13.73 24.72 -12.92
N ASN A 180 -14.52 24.72 -11.86
CA ASN A 180 -14.39 25.60 -10.71
C ASN A 180 -13.81 24.88 -9.45
N MET A 181 -13.37 23.65 -9.63
CA MET A 181 -12.72 22.83 -8.61
C MET A 181 -11.32 22.43 -9.08
N THR A 182 -10.45 22.16 -8.13
CA THR A 182 -9.17 21.47 -8.33
C THR A 182 -9.07 20.33 -7.36
N TYR A 183 -8.33 19.29 -7.73
CA TYR A 183 -8.30 18.04 -7.01
C TYR A 183 -6.91 17.68 -6.51
N MET A 184 -6.84 17.00 -5.39
CA MET A 184 -5.60 16.55 -4.79
C MET A 184 -4.74 15.78 -5.81
N ASN A 185 -3.44 16.05 -5.80
CA ASN A 185 -2.42 15.41 -6.64
C ASN A 185 -2.44 15.81 -8.14
N THR A 186 -3.27 16.77 -8.55
CA THR A 186 -3.21 17.39 -9.89
C THR A 186 -2.13 18.45 -9.94
N LEU A 187 -1.66 18.83 -11.13
CA LEU A 187 -0.54 19.77 -11.33
C LEU A 187 -1.03 21.06 -11.99
N LEU A 188 -0.70 22.22 -11.40
CA LEU A 188 -0.90 23.50 -12.07
C LEU A 188 0.15 23.65 -13.16
N THR A 189 -0.29 23.65 -14.41
CA THR A 189 0.62 23.85 -15.57
C THR A 189 0.81 25.31 -15.89
N ARG A 190 -0.19 26.15 -15.58
CA ARG A 190 -0.15 27.59 -15.87
C ARG A 190 -1.01 28.40 -14.90
N GLY A 191 -0.62 29.67 -14.70
CA GLY A 191 -1.38 30.66 -13.94
C GLY A 191 -1.20 30.57 -12.44
N ARG A 192 -2.15 31.13 -11.71
CA ARG A 192 -2.21 31.12 -10.23
C ARG A 192 -3.63 30.98 -9.74
N ALA A 193 -3.77 30.42 -8.55
CA ALA A 193 -5.07 30.17 -7.96
C ALA A 193 -5.08 30.40 -6.46
N GLU A 194 -6.25 30.81 -5.95
CA GLU A 194 -6.58 30.65 -4.54
C GLU A 194 -7.82 29.78 -4.43
N LEU A 195 -7.75 28.80 -3.56
CA LEU A 195 -8.84 27.85 -3.34
C LEU A 195 -9.15 27.70 -1.86
N VAL A 196 -10.37 27.32 -1.57
CA VAL A 196 -10.77 26.86 -0.23
C VAL A 196 -10.82 25.33 -0.25
N VAL A 197 -10.09 24.71 0.65
CA VAL A 197 -10.08 23.25 0.83
C VAL A 197 -11.47 22.77 1.18
N THR A 198 -12.00 21.81 0.42
CA THR A 198 -13.33 21.20 0.59
C THR A 198 -13.23 19.78 1.14
N ALA A 199 -12.22 19.02 0.73
CA ALA A 199 -11.97 17.67 1.20
C ALA A 199 -10.47 17.39 1.31
N THR A 200 -10.08 16.54 2.25
CA THR A 200 -8.70 16.19 2.58
C THR A 200 -8.53 14.67 2.68
N GLY A 201 -7.33 14.19 2.41
CA GLY A 201 -6.92 12.79 2.60
C GLY A 201 -7.87 11.78 1.97
N ALA A 202 -8.36 10.84 2.74
CA ALA A 202 -9.26 9.78 2.29
C ALA A 202 -10.62 10.28 1.76
N GLN A 203 -11.01 11.51 2.10
CA GLN A 203 -12.28 12.12 1.64
C GLN A 203 -12.12 12.87 0.30
N SER A 204 -10.89 13.09 -0.18
CA SER A 204 -10.64 13.66 -1.51
C SER A 204 -11.00 12.67 -2.63
N GLU A 205 -11.18 13.16 -3.85
CA GLU A 205 -11.43 12.29 -5.01
C GLU A 205 -10.25 11.32 -5.23
N MET A 206 -9.01 11.82 -5.11
CA MET A 206 -7.81 10.96 -5.16
C MET A 206 -7.80 9.95 -4.01
N GLY A 207 -8.28 10.32 -2.83
CA GLY A 207 -8.41 9.42 -1.68
C GLY A 207 -9.35 8.25 -1.94
N ARG A 208 -10.48 8.49 -2.61
CA ARG A 208 -11.43 7.44 -3.01
C ARG A 208 -10.81 6.48 -4.01
N VAL A 209 -10.17 7.01 -5.06
CA VAL A 209 -9.44 6.20 -6.05
C VAL A 209 -8.34 5.35 -5.38
N SER A 210 -7.58 5.95 -4.47
CA SER A 210 -6.55 5.24 -3.70
C SER A 210 -7.10 4.08 -2.87
N GLN A 211 -8.27 4.25 -2.24
CA GLN A 211 -8.94 3.19 -1.47
C GLN A 211 -9.41 2.04 -2.37
N GLU A 212 -10.01 2.35 -3.52
CA GLU A 212 -10.42 1.33 -4.48
C GLU A 212 -9.24 0.54 -5.03
N LEU A 213 -8.13 1.22 -5.36
CA LEU A 213 -6.89 0.59 -5.81
C LEU A 213 -6.25 -0.27 -4.72
N ALA A 214 -6.28 0.16 -3.45
CA ALA A 214 -5.74 -0.62 -2.34
C ALA A 214 -6.50 -1.94 -2.16
N LEU A 215 -7.82 -1.95 -2.34
CA LEU A 215 -8.63 -3.17 -2.31
C LEU A 215 -8.32 -4.10 -3.50
N ALA A 216 -7.98 -3.55 -4.67
CA ALA A 216 -7.62 -4.32 -5.86
C ALA A 216 -6.17 -4.86 -5.80
N ALA A 217 -5.27 -4.20 -5.10
CA ALA A 217 -3.83 -4.55 -5.04
C ALA A 217 -3.51 -5.84 -4.27
N GLU A 218 -4.46 -6.43 -3.54
CA GLU A 218 -4.30 -7.72 -2.87
C GLU A 218 -4.42 -8.93 -3.81
N ALA A 219 -4.80 -8.72 -5.07
CA ALA A 219 -4.90 -9.81 -6.05
C ALA A 219 -3.50 -10.27 -6.49
N PRO A 220 -3.19 -11.60 -6.41
CA PRO A 220 -1.91 -12.11 -6.85
C PRO A 220 -1.74 -11.93 -8.36
N THR A 221 -0.52 -11.58 -8.78
CA THR A 221 -0.21 -11.41 -10.21
C THR A 221 -0.42 -12.70 -10.99
N PRO A 222 -0.74 -12.64 -12.31
CA PRO A 222 -0.89 -13.84 -13.15
C PRO A 222 0.34 -14.76 -13.09
N LEU A 223 1.55 -14.20 -13.00
CA LEU A 223 2.80 -14.97 -12.84
C LEU A 223 2.84 -15.70 -11.48
N GLN A 224 2.49 -15.03 -10.40
CA GLN A 224 2.42 -15.65 -9.06
C GLN A 224 1.43 -16.81 -9.05
N ILE A 225 0.26 -16.66 -9.68
CA ILE A 225 -0.74 -17.74 -9.79
C ILE A 225 -0.18 -18.92 -10.59
N GLN A 226 0.55 -18.69 -11.68
CA GLN A 226 1.17 -19.75 -12.48
C GLN A 226 2.28 -20.47 -11.70
N LEU A 227 3.14 -19.71 -11.01
CA LEU A 227 4.21 -20.28 -10.18
C LEU A 227 3.66 -21.09 -9.01
N ASP A 228 2.60 -20.62 -8.35
CA ASP A 228 1.94 -21.36 -7.28
C ASP A 228 1.32 -22.68 -7.79
N ARG A 229 0.67 -22.65 -8.96
CA ARG A 229 0.15 -23.86 -9.61
C ARG A 229 1.26 -24.84 -9.98
N LEU A 230 2.37 -24.35 -10.51
CA LEU A 230 3.54 -25.17 -10.85
C LEU A 230 4.12 -25.80 -9.59
N GLY A 231 4.33 -25.00 -8.54
CA GLY A 231 4.82 -25.48 -7.24
C GLY A 231 3.91 -26.57 -6.63
N LYS A 232 2.59 -26.38 -6.68
CA LYS A 232 1.62 -27.39 -6.22
C LYS A 232 1.68 -28.68 -7.05
N ARG A 233 1.82 -28.58 -8.38
CA ARG A 233 1.95 -29.77 -9.27
C ARG A 233 3.24 -30.53 -8.99
N LEU A 234 4.37 -29.83 -8.89
CA LEU A 234 5.66 -30.45 -8.59
C LEU A 234 5.67 -31.09 -7.20
N GLY A 235 5.08 -30.43 -6.20
CA GLY A 235 4.89 -30.95 -4.87
C GLY A 235 4.02 -32.23 -4.85
N ALA A 236 2.91 -32.24 -5.59
CA ALA A 236 2.06 -33.41 -5.72
C ALA A 236 2.78 -34.60 -6.38
N ILE A 237 3.54 -34.33 -7.48
CA ILE A 237 4.34 -35.36 -8.16
C ILE A 237 5.38 -35.95 -7.18
N ALA A 238 6.12 -35.09 -6.46
CA ALA A 238 7.11 -35.53 -5.50
C ALA A 238 6.50 -36.38 -4.39
N LEU A 239 5.37 -35.97 -3.82
CA LEU A 239 4.65 -36.74 -2.80
C LEU A 239 4.14 -38.07 -3.33
N THR A 240 3.64 -38.11 -4.56
CA THR A 240 3.19 -39.32 -5.21
C THR A 240 4.34 -40.31 -5.43
N LEU A 241 5.50 -39.84 -5.88
CA LEU A 241 6.71 -40.68 -6.05
C LEU A 241 7.19 -41.25 -4.73
N VAL A 242 7.27 -40.42 -3.68
CA VAL A 242 7.67 -40.85 -2.34
C VAL A 242 6.67 -41.88 -1.82
N GLY A 243 5.37 -41.64 -1.97
CA GLY A 243 4.32 -42.58 -1.56
C GLY A 243 4.41 -43.89 -2.32
N LEU A 244 4.67 -43.86 -3.64
CA LEU A 244 4.82 -45.09 -4.45
C LEU A 244 6.06 -45.87 -4.04
N LEU A 245 7.19 -45.21 -3.83
CA LEU A 245 8.42 -45.85 -3.39
C LEU A 245 8.25 -46.51 -2.00
N SER A 246 7.64 -45.76 -1.07
CA SER A 246 7.34 -46.27 0.28
C SER A 246 6.39 -47.49 0.23
N PHE A 247 5.38 -47.46 -0.64
CA PHE A 247 4.47 -48.56 -0.85
C PHE A 247 5.15 -49.81 -1.44
N LEU A 248 6.04 -49.62 -2.44
CA LEU A 248 6.81 -50.73 -3.03
C LEU A 248 7.77 -51.35 -2.03
N GLU A 249 8.40 -50.56 -1.15
CA GLU A 249 9.25 -51.09 -0.08
C GLU A 249 8.46 -51.85 0.99
N LEU A 250 7.26 -51.40 1.32
CA LEU A 250 6.33 -52.10 2.21
C LEU A 250 5.92 -53.47 1.65
N LEU A 251 5.65 -53.57 0.35
CA LEU A 251 5.34 -54.83 -0.34
C LEU A 251 6.55 -55.80 -0.34
N ARG A 252 7.77 -55.28 -0.26
CA ARG A 252 8.99 -56.12 -0.14
C ARG A 252 9.27 -56.61 1.26
N GLY A 253 8.40 -56.34 2.24
CA GLY A 253 8.50 -56.81 3.60
C GLY A 253 9.60 -56.20 4.44
N THR A 254 10.10 -55.01 4.05
CA THR A 254 11.07 -54.26 4.83
C THR A 254 10.39 -53.44 5.94
N ASP A 255 11.01 -53.39 7.11
CA ASP A 255 10.50 -52.73 8.30
C ASP A 255 10.28 -51.23 8.06
N LEU A 256 9.14 -50.67 8.47
CA LEU A 256 8.72 -49.28 8.25
C LEU A 256 9.80 -48.23 8.66
N ALA A 257 10.54 -48.51 9.74
CA ALA A 257 11.64 -47.66 10.22
C ALA A 257 12.80 -47.56 9.23
N HIS A 258 13.05 -48.60 8.41
CA HIS A 258 14.09 -48.63 7.39
C HIS A 258 13.69 -47.89 6.10
N ILE A 259 12.39 -47.83 5.82
CA ILE A 259 11.81 -47.19 4.61
C ILE A 259 11.93 -45.68 4.67
N VAL A 260 11.54 -45.08 5.78
CA VAL A 260 11.57 -43.64 5.94
C VAL A 260 13.00 -43.08 6.04
N GLY A 261 13.89 -43.85 6.69
CA GLY A 261 15.32 -43.50 6.78
C GLY A 261 16.01 -43.42 5.39
N LYS A 262 15.73 -44.36 4.49
CA LYS A 262 16.29 -44.37 3.12
C LYS A 262 15.70 -43.30 2.22
N SER A 263 14.44 -42.99 2.31
CA SER A 263 13.78 -41.95 1.53
C SER A 263 14.34 -40.56 1.83
N VAL A 264 14.66 -40.29 3.08
CA VAL A 264 15.32 -39.04 3.52
C VAL A 264 16.77 -38.96 3.05
N VAL A 265 17.49 -40.08 3.05
CA VAL A 265 18.89 -40.15 2.58
C VAL A 265 18.99 -40.03 1.05
N ALA A 266 18.06 -40.58 0.30
CA ALA A 266 18.01 -40.46 -1.17
C ALA A 266 17.75 -39.01 -1.61
N ALA A 267 16.89 -38.27 -0.91
CA ALA A 267 16.68 -36.85 -1.14
C ALA A 267 17.94 -35.97 -0.86
N LYS A 268 18.85 -36.45 0.00
CA LYS A 268 20.10 -35.77 0.37
C LYS A 268 21.27 -36.02 -0.62
N ARG A 269 21.16 -37.06 -1.46
CA ARG A 269 22.24 -37.47 -2.40
C ARG A 269 22.19 -36.77 -3.76
N HIS A 270 21.13 -36.01 -4.04
CA HIS A 270 20.92 -35.26 -5.30
C HIS A 270 21.11 -33.75 -5.15
N ARG A 271 21.88 -33.28 -4.16
CA ARG A 271 22.40 -31.91 -4.10
C ARG A 271 23.92 -31.89 -4.25
#